data_614e172a4ee3d7ff9d37c638a37224b0
#
_entry.id   614e172a4ee3d7ff9d37c638a37224b0
#
_cell.length_a   1.000
_cell.length_b   1.000
_cell.length_c   1.000
_cell.angle_alpha   90.00
_cell.angle_beta   90.00
_cell.angle_gamma   90.00
#
_symmetry.space_group_name_H-M   'P 1'
#
loop_
_entity.id
_entity.type
_entity.pdbx_description
1 polymer ?
#
loop_
_entity_poly.entity_id
_entity_poly.type
_entity_poly.pdbx_seq_one_letter_code
_entity_poly.pdbx_strand_id
1 'polypeptide(L)'
;MNHTFRLLADLVAESDRDALAELLHQIFPDTLVSDWAAELWYQQQRQPVQAWLAWADAQLVACKLGYERKPGHYYSWLGGVHPDFRRRGLAQELMRQQHAWGQQQGYRSIRTQTLNRWRSMLVLNLRMGFDIVGTVQGERGLTLVLEKSILPAESAGL
;
A
#
# COMPACT_ATOMS: atom_id res chain seq x y z
N MET A 1 -1.49 0.05 23.81
CA MET A 1 -1.11 1.25 23.05
C MET A 1 -2.18 1.53 22.02
N ASN A 2 -2.69 2.73 22.02
CA ASN A 2 -3.73 3.13 21.08
C ASN A 2 -3.10 3.61 19.77
N HIS A 3 -3.67 3.13 18.66
CA HIS A 3 -3.28 3.59 17.33
C HIS A 3 -4.37 4.51 16.79
N THR A 4 -3.98 5.55 16.08
CA THR A 4 -4.88 6.40 15.32
C THR A 4 -4.63 6.20 13.83
N PHE A 5 -5.69 6.32 13.05
CA PHE A 5 -5.62 6.10 11.61
C PHE A 5 -6.05 7.36 10.87
N ARG A 6 -5.42 7.62 9.74
CA ARG A 6 -5.74 8.78 8.92
C ARG A 6 -5.57 8.45 7.45
N LEU A 7 -6.48 8.95 6.61
CA LEU A 7 -6.37 8.90 5.17
C LEU A 7 -5.92 10.26 4.64
N LEU A 8 -4.86 10.28 3.85
CA LEU A 8 -4.49 11.42 3.03
C LEU A 8 -4.98 11.18 1.61
N ALA A 9 -5.77 12.13 1.08
CA ALA A 9 -6.32 12.00 -0.28
C ALA A 9 -5.27 12.24 -1.36
N ASP A 10 -4.17 12.90 -1.03
CA ASP A 10 -3.05 13.19 -1.92
C ASP A 10 -1.77 13.41 -1.10
N LEU A 11 -0.64 13.54 -1.79
CA LEU A 11 0.67 13.79 -1.17
C LEU A 11 1.25 15.14 -1.62
N VAL A 12 0.39 16.16 -1.75
CA VAL A 12 0.82 17.51 -2.15
C VAL A 12 1.68 18.17 -1.06
N ALA A 13 1.38 17.93 0.22
CA ALA A 13 2.11 18.54 1.33
C ALA A 13 3.50 17.91 1.50
N GLU A 14 4.53 18.75 1.48
CA GLU A 14 5.92 18.31 1.67
C GLU A 14 6.14 17.62 3.02
N SER A 15 5.51 18.14 4.07
CA SER A 15 5.63 17.55 5.41
C SER A 15 5.09 16.11 5.46
N ASP A 16 4.04 15.80 4.72
CA ASP A 16 3.51 14.44 4.62
C ASP A 16 4.50 13.53 3.89
N ARG A 17 5.08 14.01 2.80
CA ARG A 17 6.08 13.26 2.04
C ARG A 17 7.33 12.99 2.86
N ASP A 18 7.79 13.98 3.62
CA ASP A 18 8.98 13.84 4.47
C ASP A 18 8.76 12.81 5.58
N ALA A 19 7.61 12.85 6.24
CA ALA A 19 7.27 11.87 7.27
C ALA A 19 7.19 10.45 6.70
N LEU A 20 6.57 10.30 5.54
CA LEU A 20 6.49 9.01 4.85
C LEU A 20 7.87 8.53 4.38
N ALA A 21 8.70 9.41 3.86
CA ALA A 21 10.06 9.05 3.43
C ALA A 21 10.89 8.48 4.59
N GLU A 22 10.80 9.09 5.76
CA GLU A 22 11.47 8.60 6.95
C GLU A 22 11.00 7.20 7.34
N LEU A 23 9.69 6.98 7.35
CA LEU A 23 9.12 5.66 7.65
C LEU A 23 9.54 4.61 6.60
N LEU A 24 9.50 4.96 5.32
CA LEU A 24 9.85 4.04 4.24
C LEU A 24 11.32 3.60 4.30
N HIS A 25 12.23 4.48 4.71
CA HIS A 25 13.63 4.10 4.95
C HIS A 25 13.76 3.06 6.06
N GLN A 26 12.92 3.14 7.09
CA GLN A 26 12.91 2.18 8.19
C GLN A 26 12.27 0.84 7.80
N ILE A 27 11.24 0.89 6.95
CA ILE A 27 10.56 -0.31 6.45
C ILE A 27 11.42 -1.06 5.42
N PHE A 28 12.09 -0.32 4.55
CA PHE A 28 12.87 -0.88 3.43
C PHE A 28 14.35 -0.48 3.53
N PRO A 29 15.10 -0.99 4.50
CA PRO A 29 16.50 -0.59 4.69
C PRO A 29 17.41 -1.01 3.53
N ASP A 30 17.05 -2.05 2.78
CA ASP A 30 17.82 -2.58 1.66
C ASP A 30 17.31 -2.09 0.29
N THR A 31 16.53 -1.00 0.28
CA THR A 31 15.97 -0.48 -0.96
C THR A 31 17.04 0.12 -1.86
N LEU A 32 16.81 0.05 -3.18
CA LEU A 32 17.61 0.77 -4.18
C LEU A 32 17.20 2.24 -4.29
N VAL A 33 16.09 2.63 -3.68
CA VAL A 33 15.62 4.02 -3.68
C VAL A 33 16.48 4.84 -2.73
N SER A 34 17.17 5.86 -3.26
CA SER A 34 18.02 6.74 -2.46
C SER A 34 17.25 7.90 -1.82
N ASP A 35 16.13 8.31 -2.42
CA ASP A 35 15.34 9.44 -1.97
C ASP A 35 13.85 9.15 -2.12
N TRP A 36 13.25 8.68 -1.03
CA TRP A 36 11.82 8.37 -1.02
C TRP A 36 10.94 9.61 -1.19
N ALA A 37 11.35 10.76 -0.65
CA ALA A 37 10.58 12.00 -0.81
C ALA A 37 10.47 12.38 -2.28
N ALA A 38 11.55 12.24 -3.05
CA ALA A 38 11.56 12.49 -4.48
C ALA A 38 10.68 11.48 -5.24
N GLU A 39 10.73 10.20 -4.88
CA GLU A 39 9.91 9.17 -5.50
C GLU A 39 8.41 9.44 -5.25
N LEU A 40 8.04 9.81 -4.04
CA LEU A 40 6.66 10.13 -3.68
C LEU A 40 6.17 11.34 -4.48
N TRP A 41 6.99 12.36 -4.58
CA TRP A 41 6.64 13.56 -5.33
C TRP A 41 6.50 13.29 -6.83
N TYR A 42 7.41 12.51 -7.40
CA TYR A 42 7.34 12.11 -8.80
C TYR A 42 6.02 11.40 -9.11
N GLN A 43 5.61 10.46 -8.26
CA GLN A 43 4.35 9.75 -8.47
C GLN A 43 3.13 10.67 -8.27
N GLN A 44 3.16 11.52 -7.24
CA GLN A 44 2.08 12.47 -6.97
C GLN A 44 1.83 13.43 -8.13
N GLN A 45 2.92 13.88 -8.80
CA GLN A 45 2.81 14.76 -9.96
C GLN A 45 2.15 14.09 -11.17
N ARG A 46 2.20 12.76 -11.25
CA ARG A 46 1.55 12.01 -12.33
C ARG A 46 0.06 11.83 -12.06
N GLN A 47 -0.29 11.55 -10.83
CA GLN A 47 -1.67 11.44 -10.37
C GLN A 47 -1.70 11.37 -8.85
N PRO A 48 -2.83 11.73 -8.21
CA PRO A 48 -2.92 11.72 -6.76
C PRO A 48 -2.61 10.36 -6.16
N VAL A 49 -1.77 10.36 -5.13
CA VAL A 49 -1.45 9.19 -4.32
C VAL A 49 -2.23 9.28 -3.02
N GLN A 50 -3.01 8.26 -2.70
CA GLN A 50 -3.67 8.16 -1.42
C GLN A 50 -2.77 7.42 -0.44
N ALA A 51 -2.81 7.84 0.83
CA ALA A 51 -2.03 7.22 1.88
C ALA A 51 -2.90 6.94 3.10
N TRP A 52 -2.93 5.68 3.50
CA TRP A 52 -3.55 5.24 4.75
C TRP A 52 -2.44 5.11 5.77
N LEU A 53 -2.58 5.83 6.88
CA LEU A 53 -1.53 6.00 7.88
C LEU A 53 -1.99 5.48 9.22
N ALA A 54 -1.08 4.87 9.97
CA ALA A 54 -1.28 4.51 11.36
C ALA A 54 -0.23 5.21 12.23
N TRP A 55 -0.69 5.80 13.31
CA TRP A 55 0.13 6.53 14.28
C TRP A 55 0.07 5.84 15.63
N ALA A 56 1.21 5.75 16.29
CA ALA A 56 1.29 5.39 17.71
C ALA A 56 1.73 6.67 18.44
N ASP A 57 0.80 7.27 19.17
CA ASP A 57 0.98 8.62 19.74
C ASP A 57 1.39 9.61 18.62
N ALA A 58 2.55 10.24 18.72
CA ALA A 58 3.02 11.19 17.71
C ALA A 58 3.90 10.57 16.63
N GLN A 59 4.10 9.25 16.64
CA GLN A 59 4.98 8.56 15.70
C GLN A 59 4.19 7.90 14.59
N LEU A 60 4.56 8.15 13.33
CA LEU A 60 4.03 7.42 12.18
C LEU A 60 4.67 6.04 12.13
N VAL A 61 3.86 4.98 12.25
CA VAL A 61 4.38 3.61 12.41
C VAL A 61 3.99 2.65 11.30
N ALA A 62 3.00 3.00 10.47
CA ALA A 62 2.62 2.16 9.35
C ALA A 62 1.99 2.99 8.24
N CYS A 63 2.12 2.52 7.02
CA CYS A 63 1.53 3.16 5.86
C CYS A 63 1.06 2.14 4.83
N LYS A 64 0.11 2.57 4.00
CA LYS A 64 -0.34 1.89 2.80
C LYS A 64 -0.61 2.97 1.76
N LEU A 65 0.08 2.93 0.63
CA LEU A 65 -0.04 3.94 -0.42
C LEU A 65 -0.58 3.30 -1.69
N GLY A 66 -1.33 4.08 -2.45
CA GLY A 66 -1.83 3.61 -3.73
C GLY A 66 -2.29 4.76 -4.62
N TYR A 67 -2.57 4.41 -5.86
CA TYR A 67 -3.07 5.36 -6.86
C TYR A 67 -3.89 4.64 -7.92
N GLU A 68 -4.67 5.40 -8.67
CA GLU A 68 -5.43 4.84 -9.79
C GLU A 68 -4.47 4.39 -10.89
N ARG A 69 -4.51 3.10 -11.25
CA ARG A 69 -3.68 2.56 -12.32
C ARG A 69 -4.24 2.90 -13.70
N LYS A 70 -5.56 2.76 -13.82
CA LYS A 70 -6.36 3.13 -14.99
C LYS A 70 -7.83 3.20 -14.55
N PRO A 71 -8.74 3.78 -15.36
CA PRO A 71 -10.15 3.87 -14.97
C PRO A 71 -10.71 2.53 -14.51
N GLY A 72 -11.26 2.51 -13.30
CA GLY A 72 -11.84 1.33 -12.68
C GLY A 72 -10.86 0.41 -11.95
N HIS A 73 -9.56 0.67 -12.00
CA HIS A 73 -8.52 -0.22 -11.45
C HIS A 73 -7.54 0.55 -10.57
N TYR A 74 -7.42 0.13 -9.32
CA TYR A 74 -6.53 0.75 -8.33
C TYR A 74 -5.24 -0.05 -8.19
N TYR A 75 -4.14 0.63 -7.91
CA TYR A 75 -2.86 0.01 -7.65
C TYR A 75 -2.40 0.30 -6.24
N SER A 76 -2.22 -0.75 -5.44
CA SER A 76 -1.63 -0.67 -4.11
C SER A 76 -0.11 -0.73 -4.28
N TRP A 77 0.54 0.42 -4.10
CA TRP A 77 1.93 0.63 -4.50
C TRP A 77 2.93 0.28 -3.43
N LEU A 78 2.84 0.91 -2.27
CA LEU A 78 3.79 0.74 -1.17
C LEU A 78 3.03 0.49 0.12
N GLY A 79 3.65 -0.22 1.03
CA GLY A 79 3.08 -0.41 2.35
C GLY A 79 4.02 -1.15 3.27
N GLY A 80 3.85 -0.95 4.55
CA GLY A 80 4.61 -1.66 5.56
C GLY A 80 4.42 -1.07 6.93
N VAL A 81 5.08 -1.70 7.89
CA VAL A 81 5.00 -1.38 9.30
C VAL A 81 6.42 -1.22 9.84
N HIS A 82 6.62 -0.16 10.63
CA HIS A 82 7.87 0.06 11.34
C HIS A 82 8.26 -1.22 12.11
N PRO A 83 9.53 -1.64 12.08
CA PRO A 83 9.95 -2.91 12.69
C PRO A 83 9.50 -3.12 14.14
N ASP A 84 9.49 -2.06 14.95
CA ASP A 84 9.11 -2.15 16.36
C ASP A 84 7.59 -2.27 16.59
N PHE A 85 6.79 -2.13 15.54
CA PHE A 85 5.32 -2.14 15.63
C PHE A 85 4.67 -3.27 14.84
N ARG A 86 5.47 -4.22 14.37
CA ARG A 86 4.98 -5.39 13.63
C ARG A 86 4.21 -6.34 14.55
N ARG A 87 3.41 -7.25 13.93
CA ARG A 87 2.60 -8.27 14.62
C ARG A 87 1.49 -7.68 15.49
N ARG A 88 0.99 -6.50 15.14
CA ARG A 88 -0.13 -5.84 15.83
C ARG A 88 -1.35 -5.67 14.94
N GLY A 89 -1.34 -6.28 13.76
CA GLY A 89 -2.45 -6.22 12.81
C GLY A 89 -2.58 -4.92 12.03
N LEU A 90 -1.56 -4.03 12.08
CA LEU A 90 -1.62 -2.72 11.41
C LEU A 90 -1.68 -2.84 9.90
N ALA A 91 -0.86 -3.71 9.30
CA ALA A 91 -0.85 -3.92 7.86
C ALA A 91 -2.22 -4.39 7.35
N GLN A 92 -2.82 -5.34 8.04
CA GLN A 92 -4.15 -5.85 7.70
C GLN A 92 -5.22 -4.77 7.83
N GLU A 93 -5.18 -3.97 8.87
CA GLU A 93 -6.16 -2.90 9.09
C GLU A 93 -6.06 -1.83 8.01
N LEU A 94 -4.84 -1.40 7.64
CA LEU A 94 -4.66 -0.42 6.57
C LEU A 94 -5.11 -0.99 5.22
N MET A 95 -4.84 -2.26 4.96
CA MET A 95 -5.31 -2.92 3.74
C MET A 95 -6.83 -2.97 3.69
N ARG A 96 -7.48 -3.32 4.80
CA ARG A 96 -8.94 -3.32 4.92
C ARG A 96 -9.53 -1.94 4.60
N GLN A 97 -8.93 -0.89 5.16
CA GLN A 97 -9.38 0.49 4.91
C GLN A 97 -9.21 0.89 3.44
N GLN A 98 -8.07 0.55 2.84
CA GLN A 98 -7.82 0.82 1.42
C GLN A 98 -8.84 0.13 0.52
N HIS A 99 -9.13 -1.15 0.79
CA HIS A 99 -10.07 -1.91 -0.03
C HIS A 99 -11.52 -1.38 0.12
N ALA A 100 -11.92 -1.03 1.33
CA ALA A 100 -13.23 -0.44 1.58
C ALA A 100 -13.39 0.91 0.86
N TRP A 101 -12.37 1.74 0.93
CA TRP A 101 -12.36 3.02 0.22
C TRP A 101 -12.42 2.81 -1.30
N GLY A 102 -11.63 1.89 -1.83
CA GLY A 102 -11.61 1.59 -3.26
C GLY A 102 -12.98 1.13 -3.77
N GLN A 103 -13.65 0.29 -3.00
CA GLN A 103 -15.00 -0.15 -3.31
C GLN A 103 -15.99 1.03 -3.32
N GLN A 104 -15.90 1.93 -2.33
CA GLN A 104 -16.75 3.12 -2.26
C GLN A 104 -16.52 4.07 -3.42
N GLN A 105 -15.29 4.15 -3.93
CA GLN A 105 -14.94 4.98 -5.07
C GLN A 105 -15.33 4.35 -6.42
N GLY A 106 -15.83 3.13 -6.42
CA GLY A 106 -16.27 2.45 -7.63
C GLY A 106 -15.18 1.69 -8.36
N TYR A 107 -14.02 1.47 -7.76
CA TYR A 107 -12.97 0.64 -8.37
C TYR A 107 -13.42 -0.82 -8.43
N ARG A 108 -13.10 -1.49 -9.53
CA ARG A 108 -13.45 -2.90 -9.76
C ARG A 108 -12.41 -3.85 -9.22
N SER A 109 -11.15 -3.44 -9.26
CA SER A 109 -10.04 -4.28 -8.82
C SER A 109 -8.95 -3.48 -8.15
N ILE A 110 -8.17 -4.17 -7.32
CA ILE A 110 -6.91 -3.67 -6.80
C ILE A 110 -5.81 -4.63 -7.24
N ARG A 111 -4.73 -4.08 -7.77
CA ARG A 111 -3.53 -4.82 -8.11
C ARG A 111 -2.40 -4.40 -7.17
N THR A 112 -1.53 -5.33 -6.84
CA THR A 112 -0.31 -5.06 -6.08
C THR A 112 0.82 -5.96 -6.57
N GLN A 113 2.04 -5.63 -6.17
CA GLN A 113 3.21 -6.46 -6.44
C GLN A 113 3.96 -6.70 -5.14
N THR A 114 4.52 -7.90 -4.98
CA THR A 114 5.37 -8.23 -3.84
C THR A 114 6.49 -9.15 -4.28
N LEU A 115 7.66 -9.00 -3.66
CA LEU A 115 8.74 -9.95 -3.91
C LEU A 115 8.36 -11.31 -3.32
N ASN A 116 8.67 -12.37 -4.05
CA ASN A 116 8.42 -13.74 -3.59
C ASN A 116 9.06 -14.02 -2.23
N ARG A 117 10.21 -13.41 -1.95
CA ARG A 117 10.92 -13.57 -0.68
C ARG A 117 10.26 -12.84 0.50
N TRP A 118 9.40 -11.84 0.25
CA TRP A 118 8.66 -11.13 1.31
C TRP A 118 7.46 -11.96 1.76
N ARG A 119 7.75 -13.06 2.41
CA ARG A 119 6.78 -14.13 2.64
C ARG A 119 5.59 -13.69 3.51
N SER A 120 5.84 -12.88 4.54
CA SER A 120 4.76 -12.38 5.41
C SER A 120 3.75 -11.54 4.64
N MET A 121 4.24 -10.66 3.76
CA MET A 121 3.36 -9.80 2.96
C MET A 121 2.62 -10.63 1.90
N LEU A 122 3.28 -11.59 1.28
CA LEU A 122 2.65 -12.49 0.32
C LEU A 122 1.51 -13.27 0.97
N VAL A 123 1.74 -13.86 2.15
CA VAL A 123 0.71 -14.60 2.89
C VAL A 123 -0.46 -13.67 3.26
N LEU A 124 -0.18 -12.46 3.71
CA LEU A 124 -1.23 -11.50 4.05
C LEU A 124 -2.10 -11.17 2.82
N ASN A 125 -1.47 -10.88 1.68
CA ASN A 125 -2.21 -10.59 0.44
C ASN A 125 -3.13 -11.76 0.05
N LEU A 126 -2.63 -13.00 0.12
CA LEU A 126 -3.43 -14.17 -0.20
C LEU A 126 -4.61 -14.34 0.76
N ARG A 127 -4.38 -14.12 2.06
CA ARG A 127 -5.45 -14.17 3.07
C ARG A 127 -6.52 -13.11 2.83
N MET A 128 -6.12 -11.95 2.33
CA MET A 128 -7.03 -10.84 2.07
C MET A 128 -7.74 -10.96 0.71
N GLY A 129 -7.56 -12.07 0.02
CA GLY A 129 -8.32 -12.40 -1.17
C GLY A 129 -7.65 -12.08 -2.50
N PHE A 130 -6.36 -11.73 -2.50
CA PHE A 130 -5.62 -11.56 -3.74
C PHE A 130 -5.32 -12.90 -4.40
N ASP A 131 -5.38 -12.90 -5.72
CA ASP A 131 -4.93 -14.02 -6.56
C ASP A 131 -3.60 -13.63 -7.23
N ILE A 132 -2.71 -14.61 -7.42
CA ILE A 132 -1.50 -14.41 -8.20
C ILE A 132 -1.89 -14.47 -9.67
N VAL A 133 -1.67 -13.37 -10.40
CA VAL A 133 -2.05 -13.28 -11.81
C VAL A 133 -0.84 -13.22 -12.75
N GLY A 134 0.36 -13.10 -12.23
CA GLY A 134 1.57 -13.08 -13.03
C GLY A 134 2.83 -12.97 -12.21
N THR A 135 3.96 -13.00 -12.91
CA THR A 135 5.29 -12.87 -12.32
C THR A 135 6.15 -11.97 -13.18
N VAL A 136 7.10 -11.29 -12.54
CA VAL A 136 8.11 -10.49 -13.23
C VAL A 136 9.46 -10.82 -12.60
N GLN A 137 10.44 -11.19 -13.43
CA GLN A 137 11.80 -11.38 -12.98
C GLN A 137 12.52 -10.03 -13.00
N GLY A 138 12.90 -9.54 -11.84
CA GLY A 138 13.60 -8.26 -11.69
C GLY A 138 14.98 -8.42 -11.06
N GLU A 139 15.68 -7.31 -10.90
CA GLU A 139 17.02 -7.28 -10.29
C GLU A 139 17.02 -7.75 -8.84
N ARG A 140 15.90 -7.55 -8.13
CA ARG A 140 15.74 -7.94 -6.72
C ARG A 140 15.19 -9.35 -6.55
N GLY A 141 15.00 -10.08 -7.64
CA GLY A 141 14.45 -11.44 -7.66
C GLY A 141 13.05 -11.50 -8.25
N LEU A 142 12.37 -12.61 -8.02
CA LEU A 142 11.04 -12.84 -8.56
C LEU A 142 10.01 -11.98 -7.85
N THR A 143 9.27 -11.18 -8.63
CA THR A 143 8.14 -10.38 -8.16
C THR A 143 6.84 -11.05 -8.59
N LEU A 144 5.91 -11.16 -7.65
CA LEU A 144 4.57 -11.66 -7.91
C LEU A 144 3.62 -10.49 -8.14
N VAL A 145 2.79 -10.60 -9.18
CA VAL A 145 1.72 -9.65 -9.47
C VAL A 145 0.42 -10.26 -8.97
N LEU A 146 -0.27 -9.55 -8.09
CA LEU A 146 -1.49 -10.03 -7.47
C LEU A 146 -2.65 -9.08 -7.78
N GLU A 147 -3.84 -9.63 -7.88
CA GLU A 147 -5.03 -8.85 -8.17
C GLU A 147 -6.23 -9.38 -7.40
N LYS A 148 -7.09 -8.47 -6.98
CA LYS A 148 -8.30 -8.79 -6.23
C LYS A 148 -9.47 -7.99 -6.80
N SER A 149 -10.61 -8.66 -7.03
CA SER A 149 -11.87 -7.97 -7.30
C SER A 149 -12.40 -7.33 -6.03
N ILE A 150 -12.79 -6.07 -6.10
CA ILE A 150 -13.39 -5.34 -4.97
C ILE A 150 -14.80 -4.85 -5.30
N LEU A 151 -15.40 -5.40 -6.35
CA LEU A 151 -16.80 -5.12 -6.64
C LEU A 151 -17.68 -5.53 -5.45
N PRO A 152 -18.75 -4.79 -5.14
CA PRO A 152 -19.74 -5.25 -4.19
C PRO A 152 -20.30 -6.61 -4.60
N ALA A 153 -20.64 -7.47 -3.63
CA ALA A 153 -21.17 -8.81 -3.89
C ALA A 153 -22.39 -8.81 -4.82
N GLU A 154 -23.22 -7.79 -4.73
CA GLU A 154 -24.41 -7.60 -5.58
C GLU A 154 -24.04 -7.40 -7.06
N SER A 155 -22.93 -6.72 -7.34
CA SER A 155 -22.44 -6.48 -8.69
C SER A 155 -21.66 -7.68 -9.23
N ALA A 156 -21.01 -8.44 -8.37
CA ALA A 156 -20.22 -9.61 -8.73
C ALA A 156 -21.10 -10.81 -9.14
N GLY A 157 -22.37 -10.82 -8.75
CA GLY A 157 -23.33 -11.88 -9.13
C GLY A 157 -23.93 -11.75 -10.51
N LEU A 158 -23.61 -10.68 -11.21
CA LEU A 158 -24.09 -10.45 -12.55
C LEU A 158 -23.10 -11.01 -13.58
#